data_aad27f21d3f7620bcbeb5a66496ec964
#
_entry.id   aad27f21d3f7620bcbeb5a66496ec964
#
_cell.length_a   1.000
_cell.length_b   1.000
_cell.length_c   1.000
_cell.angle_alpha   90.00
_cell.angle_beta   90.00
_cell.angle_gamma   90.00
#
_symmetry.space_group_name_H-M   'P 1'
#
loop_
_entity.id
_entity.type
_entity.pdbx_description
1 polymer ?
#
loop_
_entity_poly.entity_id
_entity_poly.type
_entity_poly.pdbx_seq_one_letter_code
_entity_poly.pdbx_strand_id
1 'polypeptide(L)'
;MSLVFKYKLFPIFMGMTSVLLAICVVIQNIGIAEFLNQVLYHKLSSIYSLLFTILIVLILRVTFNMLNQRLGDILAYKVKHDLRQKIITSKSKASIGVQTNILTEVIDGITPFFNNYLPQVFKSMFIPLVIISVMCFIHLNTAIIMAVTAPFIPLFYIIFGLKTRDESKEQMMYLNQFSQRFLNIAKGLITLRLFRRTTETENRIYRESTHFRDLTMKILKSAFLSGLMLEFISMLGIGLIALEATLSLVVFHHINFKIAVIAIILAPEFYNAIKDLGQAFHTGKQSEGASDIIFDFLNN
;
A
#
# COMPACT_ATOMS: atom_id res chain seq x y z
N MET A 1 -8.18 -1.85 16.64
CA MET A 1 -8.65 -0.47 16.40
C MET A 1 -8.76 0.39 17.68
N SER A 2 -9.20 -0.13 18.82
CA SER A 2 -9.33 0.65 20.08
C SER A 2 -8.02 1.28 20.57
N LEU A 3 -6.86 0.67 20.31
CA LEU A 3 -5.54 1.20 20.69
C LEU A 3 -5.12 2.46 19.92
N VAL A 4 -5.59 2.63 18.67
CA VAL A 4 -5.35 3.86 17.90
C VAL A 4 -6.04 5.05 18.56
N PHE A 5 -7.22 4.83 19.15
CA PHE A 5 -7.97 5.87 19.85
C PHE A 5 -7.33 6.31 21.18
N LYS A 6 -6.48 5.47 21.79
CA LYS A 6 -5.68 5.86 22.96
C LYS A 6 -4.66 6.95 22.62
N TYR A 7 -4.13 6.95 21.39
CA TYR A 7 -3.11 7.88 20.91
C TYR A 7 -3.65 8.85 19.86
N LYS A 8 -4.81 9.48 20.12
CA LYS A 8 -5.54 10.36 19.18
C LYS A 8 -4.67 11.45 18.52
N LEU A 9 -3.64 11.91 19.19
CA LEU A 9 -2.74 12.95 18.66
C LEU A 9 -1.95 12.49 17.44
N PHE A 10 -1.52 11.22 17.35
CA PHE A 10 -0.71 10.74 16.23
C PHE A 10 -1.48 10.73 14.88
N PRO A 11 -2.71 10.20 14.79
CA PRO A 11 -3.51 10.29 13.56
C PRO A 11 -3.77 11.74 13.14
N ILE A 12 -3.99 12.67 14.08
CA ILE A 12 -4.20 14.10 13.76
C ILE A 12 -2.92 14.69 13.16
N PHE A 13 -1.75 14.45 13.75
CA PHE A 13 -0.48 14.92 13.20
C PHE A 13 -0.15 14.27 11.85
N MET A 14 -0.46 12.97 11.67
CA MET A 14 -0.32 12.29 10.38
C MET A 14 -1.24 12.90 9.30
N GLY A 15 -2.48 13.22 9.67
CA GLY A 15 -3.40 13.93 8.78
C GLY A 15 -2.85 15.30 8.38
N MET A 16 -2.38 16.08 9.34
CA MET A 16 -1.81 17.41 9.09
C MET A 16 -0.55 17.34 8.20
N THR A 17 0.38 16.44 8.49
CA THR A 17 1.58 16.25 7.64
C THR A 17 1.21 15.75 6.24
N SER A 18 0.17 14.94 6.09
CA SER A 18 -0.32 14.47 4.78
C SER A 18 -0.98 15.59 3.96
N VAL A 19 -1.71 16.51 4.61
CA VAL A 19 -2.25 17.71 3.94
C VAL A 19 -1.13 18.63 3.48
N LEU A 20 -0.13 18.90 4.33
CA LEU A 20 1.02 19.71 3.96
C LEU A 20 1.81 19.08 2.81
N LEU A 21 1.98 17.75 2.84
CA LEU A 21 2.60 17.01 1.76
C LEU A 21 1.79 17.15 0.45
N ALA A 22 0.47 17.03 0.50
CA ALA A 22 -0.40 17.21 -0.67
C ALA A 22 -0.29 18.61 -1.26
N ILE A 23 -0.23 19.65 -0.43
CA ILE A 23 -0.01 21.03 -0.85
C ILE A 23 1.38 21.19 -1.52
N CYS A 24 2.43 20.60 -0.94
CA CYS A 24 3.77 20.61 -1.53
C CYS A 24 3.78 19.93 -2.91
N VAL A 25 3.10 18.80 -3.07
CA VAL A 25 2.96 18.11 -4.37
C VAL A 25 2.34 19.03 -5.41
N VAL A 26 1.24 19.71 -5.07
CA VAL A 26 0.57 20.61 -6.00
C VAL A 26 1.44 21.83 -6.35
N ILE A 27 2.04 22.47 -5.36
CA ILE A 27 2.91 23.64 -5.58
C ILE A 27 4.13 23.26 -6.44
N GLN A 28 4.75 22.10 -6.17
CA GLN A 28 5.87 21.58 -6.96
C GLN A 28 5.47 21.42 -8.43
N ASN A 29 4.33 20.79 -8.70
CA ASN A 29 3.89 20.50 -10.07
C ASN A 29 3.43 21.77 -10.81
N ILE A 30 2.81 22.73 -10.12
CA ILE A 30 2.51 24.06 -10.67
C ILE A 30 3.82 24.81 -10.97
N GLY A 31 4.83 24.74 -10.11
CA GLY A 31 6.14 25.33 -10.34
C GLY A 31 6.84 24.73 -11.57
N ILE A 32 6.80 23.41 -11.75
CA ILE A 32 7.34 22.74 -12.95
C ILE A 32 6.60 23.19 -14.21
N ALA A 33 5.27 23.28 -14.17
CA ALA A 33 4.49 23.74 -15.30
C ALA A 33 4.80 25.21 -15.65
N GLU A 34 4.98 26.07 -14.65
CA GLU A 34 5.41 27.47 -14.88
C GLU A 34 6.81 27.52 -15.48
N PHE A 35 7.74 26.72 -14.99
CA PHE A 35 9.08 26.59 -15.55
C PHE A 35 9.03 26.22 -17.03
N LEU A 36 8.29 25.19 -17.40
CA LEU A 36 8.13 24.77 -18.79
C LEU A 36 7.48 25.85 -19.65
N ASN A 37 6.50 26.57 -19.10
CA ASN A 37 5.85 27.67 -19.78
C ASN A 37 6.81 28.84 -20.05
N GLN A 38 7.66 29.21 -19.08
CA GLN A 38 8.66 30.26 -19.23
C GLN A 38 9.76 29.89 -20.25
N VAL A 39 10.18 28.62 -20.26
CA VAL A 39 11.14 28.10 -21.24
C VAL A 39 10.54 28.18 -22.65
N LEU A 40 9.29 27.76 -22.82
CA LEU A 40 8.62 27.80 -24.12
C LEU A 40 8.49 29.21 -24.70
N TYR A 41 8.17 30.19 -23.85
CA TYR A 41 8.01 31.61 -24.27
C TYR A 41 9.29 32.45 -24.16
N HIS A 42 10.46 31.85 -23.97
CA HIS A 42 11.77 32.49 -23.84
C HIS A 42 11.86 33.61 -22.78
N LYS A 43 11.01 33.53 -21.72
CA LYS A 43 11.06 34.49 -20.60
C LYS A 43 12.07 34.05 -19.55
N LEU A 44 13.36 34.25 -19.79
CA LEU A 44 14.45 33.71 -18.97
C LEU A 44 14.75 34.51 -17.68
N SER A 45 14.14 35.66 -17.46
CA SER A 45 14.52 36.60 -16.38
C SER A 45 14.23 36.07 -14.95
N SER A 46 13.36 35.08 -14.78
CA SER A 46 12.91 34.60 -13.47
C SER A 46 13.20 33.09 -13.22
N ILE A 47 13.91 32.42 -14.12
CA ILE A 47 14.13 30.96 -14.08
C ILE A 47 14.89 30.53 -12.84
N TYR A 48 15.92 31.25 -12.41
CA TYR A 48 16.72 30.89 -11.22
C TYR A 48 15.89 30.94 -9.93
N SER A 49 15.06 31.97 -9.76
CA SER A 49 14.16 32.12 -8.61
C SER A 49 13.14 30.96 -8.57
N LEU A 50 12.63 30.56 -9.73
CA LEU A 50 11.63 29.49 -9.85
C LEU A 50 12.23 28.12 -9.59
N LEU A 51 13.45 27.85 -10.09
CA LEU A 51 14.19 26.63 -9.77
C LEU A 51 14.50 26.55 -8.27
N PHE A 52 14.86 27.66 -7.65
CA PHE A 52 15.12 27.69 -6.21
C PHE A 52 13.86 27.42 -5.39
N THR A 53 12.71 27.96 -5.80
CA THR A 53 11.41 27.63 -5.16
C THR A 53 11.02 26.17 -5.34
N ILE A 54 11.18 25.59 -6.52
CA ILE A 54 10.92 24.17 -6.75
C ILE A 54 11.82 23.32 -5.86
N LEU A 55 13.11 23.65 -5.73
CA LEU A 55 14.05 22.94 -4.87
C LEU A 55 13.63 22.97 -3.41
N ILE A 56 13.23 24.14 -2.89
CA ILE A 56 12.74 24.27 -1.51
C ILE A 56 11.50 23.41 -1.29
N VAL A 57 10.53 23.47 -2.20
CA VAL A 57 9.29 22.69 -2.09
C VAL A 57 9.57 21.19 -2.15
N LEU A 58 10.54 20.77 -2.97
CA LEU A 58 10.96 19.36 -3.03
C LEU A 58 11.58 18.90 -1.71
N ILE A 59 12.44 19.71 -1.09
CA ILE A 59 13.00 19.41 0.24
C ILE A 59 11.89 19.32 1.29
N LEU A 60 10.93 20.26 1.27
CA LEU A 60 9.78 20.23 2.17
C LEU A 60 8.91 18.98 1.95
N ARG A 61 8.66 18.60 0.69
CA ARG A 61 7.93 17.38 0.33
C ARG A 61 8.59 16.14 0.94
N VAL A 62 9.90 15.99 0.77
CA VAL A 62 10.66 14.87 1.33
C VAL A 62 10.60 14.90 2.86
N THR A 63 10.78 16.07 3.47
CA THR A 63 10.74 16.25 4.94
C THR A 63 9.37 15.85 5.51
N PHE A 64 8.26 16.31 4.92
CA PHE A 64 6.91 15.95 5.38
C PHE A 64 6.62 14.47 5.16
N ASN A 65 7.10 13.87 4.07
CA ASN A 65 6.97 12.43 3.87
C ASN A 65 7.74 11.62 4.93
N MET A 66 8.97 12.03 5.26
CA MET A 66 9.76 11.42 6.33
C MET A 66 9.12 11.61 7.70
N LEU A 67 8.58 12.80 7.99
CA LEU A 67 7.87 13.07 9.24
C LEU A 67 6.64 12.17 9.40
N ASN A 68 5.85 12.01 8.33
CA ASN A 68 4.68 11.14 8.35
C ASN A 68 5.07 9.68 8.65
N GLN A 69 6.14 9.19 8.02
CA GLN A 69 6.64 7.84 8.24
C GLN A 69 7.20 7.68 9.67
N ARG A 70 7.97 8.65 10.17
CA ARG A 70 8.48 8.67 11.54
C ARG A 70 7.37 8.67 12.59
N LEU A 71 6.27 9.39 12.36
CA LEU A 71 5.10 9.35 13.23
C LEU A 71 4.50 7.94 13.30
N GLY A 72 4.46 7.22 12.17
CA GLY A 72 4.06 5.82 12.11
C GLY A 72 4.95 4.89 12.91
N ASP A 73 6.27 5.04 12.77
CA ASP A 73 7.26 4.25 13.50
C ASP A 73 7.18 4.49 15.02
N ILE A 74 7.05 5.75 15.43
CA ILE A 74 6.91 6.10 16.86
C ILE A 74 5.60 5.53 17.44
N LEU A 75 4.51 5.62 16.69
CA LEU A 75 3.23 5.04 17.10
C LEU A 75 3.33 3.51 17.21
N ALA A 76 3.93 2.85 16.22
CA ALA A 76 4.18 1.41 16.25
C ALA A 76 4.98 0.99 17.48
N TYR A 77 6.05 1.72 17.77
CA TYR A 77 6.89 1.47 18.95
C TYR A 77 6.11 1.60 20.27
N LYS A 78 5.32 2.68 20.42
CA LYS A 78 4.49 2.89 21.63
C LYS A 78 3.43 1.81 21.82
N VAL A 79 2.74 1.45 20.73
CA VAL A 79 1.73 0.38 20.80
C VAL A 79 2.37 -0.98 21.13
N LYS A 80 3.51 -1.30 20.53
CA LYS A 80 4.26 -2.52 20.86
C LYS A 80 4.67 -2.55 22.33
N HIS A 81 5.18 -1.45 22.85
CA HIS A 81 5.59 -1.35 24.25
C HIS A 81 4.43 -1.59 25.20
N ASP A 82 3.29 -0.92 24.95
CA ASP A 82 2.07 -1.10 25.75
C ASP A 82 1.53 -2.53 25.69
N LEU A 83 1.55 -3.15 24.52
CA LEU A 83 1.09 -4.53 24.34
C LEU A 83 2.01 -5.52 25.06
N ARG A 84 3.33 -5.36 24.93
CA ARG A 84 4.30 -6.20 25.65
C ARG A 84 4.09 -6.11 27.17
N GLN A 85 3.92 -4.91 27.69
CA GLN A 85 3.67 -4.70 29.10
C GLN A 85 2.37 -5.36 29.56
N LYS A 86 1.28 -5.24 28.78
CA LYS A 86 0.00 -5.90 29.06
C LYS A 86 0.11 -7.42 29.05
N ILE A 87 0.82 -8.01 28.09
CA ILE A 87 0.99 -9.46 27.99
C ILE A 87 1.81 -10.00 29.15
N ILE A 88 2.89 -9.30 29.54
CA ILE A 88 3.73 -9.70 30.70
C ILE A 88 2.94 -9.62 32.02
N THR A 89 2.05 -8.62 32.16
CA THR A 89 1.23 -8.46 33.37
C THR A 89 -0.05 -9.30 33.36
N SER A 90 -0.42 -9.89 32.20
CA SER A 90 -1.57 -10.77 32.10
C SER A 90 -1.28 -12.11 32.84
N LYS A 91 -2.24 -12.55 33.66
CA LYS A 91 -2.18 -13.86 34.35
C LYS A 91 -2.66 -14.99 33.42
N SER A 92 -2.27 -14.99 32.15
CA SER A 92 -2.68 -16.02 31.20
C SER A 92 -2.13 -17.39 31.60
N LYS A 93 -2.97 -18.43 31.50
CA LYS A 93 -2.60 -19.83 31.74
C LYS A 93 -1.84 -20.47 30.55
N ALA A 94 -1.50 -19.69 29.54
CA ALA A 94 -0.81 -20.20 28.37
C ALA A 94 0.62 -20.65 28.69
N SER A 95 1.12 -21.65 27.96
CA SER A 95 2.48 -22.13 28.12
C SER A 95 3.53 -21.04 27.86
N ILE A 96 4.67 -21.12 28.50
CA ILE A 96 5.79 -20.16 28.35
C ILE A 96 6.18 -20.00 26.86
N GLY A 97 6.16 -21.10 26.08
CA GLY A 97 6.47 -21.07 24.66
C GLY A 97 5.48 -20.22 23.84
N VAL A 98 4.19 -20.30 24.15
CA VAL A 98 3.16 -19.47 23.50
C VAL A 98 3.33 -17.99 23.86
N GLN A 99 3.59 -17.69 25.14
CA GLN A 99 3.84 -16.31 25.58
C GLN A 99 5.07 -15.72 24.90
N THR A 100 6.16 -16.49 24.80
CA THR A 100 7.39 -16.04 24.12
C THR A 100 7.13 -15.78 22.64
N ASN A 101 6.44 -16.66 21.94
CA ASN A 101 6.11 -16.46 20.52
C ASN A 101 5.27 -15.20 20.31
N ILE A 102 4.27 -14.97 21.17
CA ILE A 102 3.45 -13.74 21.08
C ILE A 102 4.29 -12.49 21.33
N LEU A 103 5.17 -12.50 22.32
CA LEU A 103 6.02 -11.37 22.66
C LEU A 103 7.08 -11.04 21.60
N THR A 104 7.50 -12.01 20.79
CA THR A 104 8.51 -11.84 19.74
C THR A 104 7.90 -11.67 18.36
N GLU A 105 7.23 -12.69 17.83
CA GLU A 105 6.79 -12.73 16.43
C GLU A 105 5.43 -12.07 16.21
N VAL A 106 4.42 -12.40 17.05
CA VAL A 106 3.06 -11.92 16.81
C VAL A 106 2.93 -10.42 17.03
N ILE A 107 3.59 -9.87 18.06
CA ILE A 107 3.62 -8.41 18.28
C ILE A 107 4.31 -7.68 17.14
N ASP A 108 5.37 -8.25 16.57
CA ASP A 108 6.06 -7.63 15.44
C ASP A 108 5.20 -7.64 14.17
N GLY A 109 4.30 -8.60 14.02
CA GLY A 109 3.30 -8.67 12.95
C GLY A 109 2.29 -7.51 12.94
N ILE A 110 2.12 -6.75 14.04
CA ILE A 110 1.25 -5.56 14.07
C ILE A 110 1.97 -4.31 13.54
N THR A 111 3.29 -4.27 13.59
CA THR A 111 4.09 -3.09 13.22
C THR A 111 3.75 -2.52 11.85
N PRO A 112 3.58 -3.33 10.78
CA PRO A 112 3.27 -2.85 9.43
C PRO A 112 1.94 -2.09 9.33
N PHE A 113 0.99 -2.33 10.23
CA PHE A 113 -0.24 -1.56 10.27
C PHE A 113 0.01 -0.09 10.62
N PHE A 114 0.90 0.18 11.58
CA PHE A 114 1.13 1.52 12.08
C PHE A 114 2.16 2.29 11.25
N ASN A 115 3.22 1.64 10.76
CA ASN A 115 4.28 2.32 10.03
C ASN A 115 4.08 2.39 8.51
N ASN A 116 3.32 1.46 7.91
CA ASN A 116 3.07 1.45 6.46
C ASN A 116 1.62 1.79 6.13
N TYR A 117 0.65 1.02 6.67
CA TYR A 117 -0.74 1.16 6.27
C TYR A 117 -1.34 2.49 6.71
N LEU A 118 -1.22 2.84 8.00
CA LEU A 118 -1.85 4.03 8.54
C LEU A 118 -1.36 5.35 7.89
N PRO A 119 -0.04 5.61 7.77
CA PRO A 119 0.47 6.79 7.05
C PRO A 119 0.01 6.83 5.58
N GLN A 120 -0.05 5.68 4.92
CA GLN A 120 -0.47 5.61 3.51
C GLN A 120 -1.97 5.90 3.34
N VAL A 121 -2.83 5.48 4.27
CA VAL A 121 -4.26 5.83 4.27
C VAL A 121 -4.44 7.36 4.27
N PHE A 122 -3.73 8.06 5.15
CA PHE A 122 -3.81 9.52 5.20
C PHE A 122 -3.30 10.18 3.90
N LYS A 123 -2.16 9.73 3.37
CA LYS A 123 -1.63 10.24 2.10
C LYS A 123 -2.61 10.00 0.95
N SER A 124 -3.13 8.80 0.82
CA SER A 124 -4.04 8.41 -0.26
C SER A 124 -5.43 9.04 -0.17
N MET A 125 -5.81 9.54 0.99
CA MET A 125 -7.03 10.32 1.17
C MET A 125 -6.79 11.80 0.82
N PHE A 126 -5.75 12.42 1.37
CA PHE A 126 -5.55 13.86 1.25
C PHE A 126 -4.92 14.28 -0.07
N ILE A 127 -3.97 13.53 -0.64
CA ILE A 127 -3.32 13.89 -1.91
C ILE A 127 -4.33 13.96 -3.06
N PRO A 128 -5.16 12.94 -3.35
CA PRO A 128 -6.15 13.03 -4.42
C PRO A 128 -7.22 14.10 -4.17
N LEU A 129 -7.63 14.28 -2.91
CA LEU A 129 -8.64 15.26 -2.54
C LEU A 129 -8.14 16.70 -2.82
N VAL A 130 -6.91 17.01 -2.43
CA VAL A 130 -6.30 18.33 -2.70
C VAL A 130 -6.09 18.52 -4.21
N ILE A 131 -5.62 17.50 -4.93
CA ILE A 131 -5.44 17.58 -6.40
C ILE A 131 -6.77 17.82 -7.09
N ILE A 132 -7.84 17.09 -6.79
CA ILE A 132 -9.16 17.32 -7.37
C ILE A 132 -9.65 18.73 -7.04
N SER A 133 -9.52 19.17 -5.78
CA SER A 133 -9.95 20.51 -5.36
C SER A 133 -9.25 21.60 -6.17
N VAL A 134 -7.93 21.50 -6.34
CA VAL A 134 -7.16 22.45 -7.13
C VAL A 134 -7.55 22.40 -8.62
N MET A 135 -7.74 21.19 -9.17
CA MET A 135 -8.14 21.03 -10.57
C MET A 135 -9.57 21.54 -10.83
N CYS A 136 -10.48 21.47 -9.87
CA CYS A 136 -11.81 22.09 -9.97
C CYS A 136 -11.75 23.60 -10.22
N PHE A 137 -10.75 24.27 -9.64
CA PHE A 137 -10.55 25.72 -9.86
C PHE A 137 -9.77 26.04 -11.14
N ILE A 138 -8.85 25.15 -11.58
CA ILE A 138 -7.99 25.39 -12.74
C ILE A 138 -8.65 24.91 -14.03
N HIS A 139 -9.17 23.68 -14.06
CA HIS A 139 -9.77 23.03 -15.23
C HIS A 139 -10.77 21.96 -14.83
N LEU A 140 -12.05 22.32 -14.88
CA LEU A 140 -13.17 21.51 -14.38
C LEU A 140 -13.28 20.15 -15.10
N ASN A 141 -13.06 20.12 -16.43
CA ASN A 141 -13.16 18.86 -17.18
C ASN A 141 -12.19 17.80 -16.69
N THR A 142 -10.93 18.17 -16.46
CA THR A 142 -9.92 17.26 -15.88
C THR A 142 -10.33 16.79 -14.48
N ALA A 143 -10.86 17.70 -13.64
CA ALA A 143 -11.33 17.34 -12.29
C ALA A 143 -12.48 16.34 -12.35
N ILE A 144 -13.43 16.49 -13.28
CA ILE A 144 -14.54 15.54 -13.49
C ILE A 144 -14.00 14.17 -13.93
N ILE A 145 -13.06 14.13 -14.87
CA ILE A 145 -12.44 12.88 -15.32
C ILE A 145 -11.75 12.17 -14.15
N MET A 146 -10.96 12.91 -13.34
CA MET A 146 -10.32 12.37 -12.13
C MET A 146 -11.34 11.82 -11.15
N ALA A 147 -12.40 12.56 -10.86
CA ALA A 147 -13.44 12.18 -9.91
C ALA A 147 -14.23 10.93 -10.36
N VAL A 148 -14.52 10.82 -11.65
CA VAL A 148 -15.25 9.67 -12.22
C VAL A 148 -14.37 8.42 -12.28
N THR A 149 -13.09 8.58 -12.61
CA THR A 149 -12.16 7.44 -12.78
C THR A 149 -11.56 6.96 -11.45
N ALA A 150 -11.46 7.81 -10.44
CA ALA A 150 -10.90 7.46 -9.13
C ALA A 150 -11.53 6.22 -8.46
N PRO A 151 -12.87 6.06 -8.44
CA PRO A 151 -13.51 4.90 -7.78
C PRO A 151 -13.21 3.56 -8.46
N PHE A 152 -12.81 3.54 -9.73
CA PHE A 152 -12.52 2.29 -10.42
C PHE A 152 -11.30 1.57 -9.84
N ILE A 153 -10.26 2.30 -9.41
CA ILE A 153 -9.05 1.70 -8.84
C ILE A 153 -9.36 0.90 -7.57
N PRO A 154 -9.98 1.45 -6.51
CA PRO A 154 -10.31 0.67 -5.33
C PRO A 154 -11.33 -0.43 -5.62
N LEU A 155 -12.28 -0.23 -6.54
CA LEU A 155 -13.25 -1.24 -6.93
C LEU A 155 -12.56 -2.48 -7.55
N PHE A 156 -11.69 -2.28 -8.52
CA PHE A 156 -10.90 -3.37 -9.12
C PHE A 156 -9.98 -4.02 -8.09
N TYR A 157 -9.41 -3.22 -7.19
CA TYR A 157 -8.56 -3.75 -6.13
C TYR A 157 -9.31 -4.69 -5.20
N ILE A 158 -10.54 -4.35 -4.82
CA ILE A 158 -11.39 -5.22 -3.99
C ILE A 158 -11.71 -6.52 -4.73
N ILE A 159 -12.12 -6.44 -6.00
CA ILE A 159 -12.48 -7.63 -6.79
C ILE A 159 -11.31 -8.61 -6.92
N PHE A 160 -10.15 -8.12 -7.34
CA PHE A 160 -8.96 -8.96 -7.54
C PHE A 160 -8.28 -9.35 -6.22
N GLY A 161 -8.29 -8.46 -5.24
CA GLY A 161 -7.70 -8.71 -3.92
C GLY A 161 -8.44 -9.81 -3.15
N LEU A 162 -9.76 -9.86 -3.20
CA LEU A 162 -10.55 -10.93 -2.57
C LEU A 162 -10.22 -12.30 -3.18
N LYS A 163 -10.12 -12.38 -4.50
CA LYS A 163 -9.75 -13.61 -5.20
C LYS A 163 -8.36 -14.12 -4.80
N THR A 164 -7.37 -13.25 -4.81
CA THR A 164 -6.00 -13.59 -4.42
C THR A 164 -5.91 -14.03 -2.95
N ARG A 165 -6.73 -13.42 -2.07
CA ARG A 165 -6.82 -13.80 -0.66
C ARG A 165 -7.30 -15.24 -0.49
N ASP A 166 -8.37 -15.64 -1.20
CA ASP A 166 -8.95 -16.97 -1.08
C ASP A 166 -7.97 -18.04 -1.61
N GLU A 167 -7.29 -17.76 -2.72
CA GLU A 167 -6.24 -18.61 -3.28
C GLU A 167 -5.03 -18.74 -2.32
N SER A 168 -4.62 -17.65 -1.66
CA SER A 168 -3.57 -17.66 -0.64
C SER A 168 -3.95 -18.51 0.58
N LYS A 169 -5.19 -18.41 1.01
CA LYS A 169 -5.69 -19.19 2.14
C LYS A 169 -5.70 -20.70 1.81
N GLU A 170 -6.14 -21.06 0.62
CA GLU A 170 -6.10 -22.45 0.12
C GLU A 170 -4.67 -22.99 0.12
N GLN A 171 -3.71 -22.24 -0.42
CA GLN A 171 -2.29 -22.62 -0.44
C GLN A 171 -1.72 -22.81 0.97
N MET A 172 -2.00 -21.87 1.89
CA MET A 172 -1.48 -21.97 3.26
C MET A 172 -2.04 -23.19 4.00
N MET A 173 -3.33 -23.49 3.84
CA MET A 173 -3.91 -24.70 4.40
C MET A 173 -3.24 -25.96 3.82
N TYR A 174 -3.00 -25.98 2.51
CA TYR A 174 -2.32 -27.09 1.86
C TYR A 174 -0.85 -27.23 2.34
N LEU A 175 -0.13 -26.12 2.47
CA LEU A 175 1.24 -26.11 2.98
C LEU A 175 1.32 -26.71 4.40
N ASN A 176 0.40 -26.34 5.29
CA ASN A 176 0.34 -26.87 6.64
C ASN A 176 0.10 -28.39 6.64
N GLN A 177 -0.83 -28.88 5.82
CA GLN A 177 -1.10 -30.30 5.68
C GLN A 177 0.08 -31.06 5.06
N PHE A 178 0.71 -30.50 4.04
CA PHE A 178 1.89 -31.07 3.41
C PHE A 178 3.07 -31.16 4.38
N SER A 179 3.32 -30.10 5.14
CA SER A 179 4.39 -30.06 6.15
C SER A 179 4.19 -31.11 7.24
N GLN A 180 2.97 -31.29 7.73
CA GLN A 180 2.65 -32.34 8.72
C GLN A 180 2.86 -33.74 8.14
N ARG A 181 2.40 -33.98 6.91
CA ARG A 181 2.60 -35.28 6.23
C ARG A 181 4.08 -35.55 5.98
N PHE A 182 4.82 -34.55 5.52
CA PHE A 182 6.26 -34.65 5.31
C PHE A 182 7.01 -34.99 6.61
N LEU A 183 6.67 -34.32 7.71
CA LEU A 183 7.27 -34.60 9.01
C LEU A 183 6.97 -36.04 9.48
N ASN A 184 5.76 -36.53 9.27
CA ASN A 184 5.38 -37.90 9.61
C ASN A 184 6.14 -38.94 8.77
N ILE A 185 6.33 -38.67 7.48
CA ILE A 185 7.14 -39.51 6.58
C ILE A 185 8.60 -39.49 7.03
N ALA A 186 9.16 -38.34 7.39
CA ALA A 186 10.53 -38.22 7.88
C ALA A 186 10.74 -38.98 9.18
N LYS A 187 9.81 -38.92 10.13
CA LYS A 187 9.83 -39.71 11.37
C LYS A 187 9.72 -41.20 11.12
N GLY A 188 8.95 -41.62 10.12
CA GLY A 188 8.74 -43.01 9.75
C GLY A 188 9.73 -43.57 8.71
N LEU A 189 10.78 -42.84 8.37
CA LEU A 189 11.69 -43.21 7.27
C LEU A 189 12.35 -44.59 7.43
N ILE A 190 12.73 -44.96 8.65
CA ILE A 190 13.32 -46.26 8.97
C ILE A 190 12.32 -47.36 8.67
N THR A 191 11.07 -47.21 9.11
CA THR A 191 9.98 -48.16 8.88
C THR A 191 9.69 -48.33 7.38
N LEU A 192 9.62 -47.19 6.63
CA LEU A 192 9.39 -47.22 5.18
C LEU A 192 10.53 -47.97 4.44
N ARG A 193 11.76 -47.84 4.92
CA ARG A 193 12.93 -48.55 4.37
C ARG A 193 12.84 -50.05 4.63
N LEU A 194 12.47 -50.42 5.85
CA LEU A 194 12.30 -51.86 6.22
C LEU A 194 11.20 -52.56 5.39
N PHE A 195 10.11 -51.86 5.14
CA PHE A 195 9.00 -52.38 4.33
C PHE A 195 9.15 -52.14 2.82
N ARG A 196 10.32 -51.63 2.34
CA ARG A 196 10.59 -51.34 0.92
C ARG A 196 9.56 -50.42 0.26
N ARG A 197 8.96 -49.49 1.02
CA ARG A 197 7.94 -48.52 0.53
C ARG A 197 8.51 -47.15 0.22
N THR A 198 9.83 -46.99 0.09
CA THR A 198 10.49 -45.69 -0.17
C THR A 198 10.10 -45.10 -1.50
N THR A 199 10.09 -45.87 -2.60
CA THR A 199 9.75 -45.40 -3.95
C THR A 199 8.31 -44.93 -4.07
N GLU A 200 7.39 -45.64 -3.44
CA GLU A 200 5.97 -45.22 -3.42
C GLU A 200 5.80 -43.93 -2.66
N THR A 201 6.50 -43.76 -1.54
CA THR A 201 6.47 -42.55 -0.72
C THR A 201 7.13 -41.35 -1.46
N GLU A 202 8.22 -41.58 -2.17
CA GLU A 202 8.88 -40.60 -3.01
C GLU A 202 7.92 -40.06 -4.09
N ASN A 203 7.25 -40.95 -4.83
CA ASN A 203 6.27 -40.57 -5.84
C ASN A 203 5.09 -39.80 -5.25
N ARG A 204 4.71 -40.09 -4.02
CA ARG A 204 3.65 -39.39 -3.30
C ARG A 204 4.13 -37.98 -2.93
N ILE A 205 5.32 -37.82 -2.35
CA ILE A 205 5.90 -36.51 -2.03
C ILE A 205 6.05 -35.66 -3.29
N TYR A 206 6.51 -36.25 -4.38
CA TYR A 206 6.65 -35.56 -5.67
C TYR A 206 5.31 -35.01 -6.16
N ARG A 207 4.23 -35.82 -6.12
CA ARG A 207 2.90 -35.36 -6.51
C ARG A 207 2.36 -34.24 -5.59
N GLU A 208 2.54 -34.37 -4.28
CA GLU A 208 2.12 -33.35 -3.32
C GLU A 208 2.92 -32.05 -3.48
N SER A 209 4.22 -32.12 -3.74
CA SER A 209 5.07 -30.96 -4.04
C SER A 209 4.66 -30.29 -5.36
N THR A 210 4.35 -31.09 -6.39
CA THR A 210 3.86 -30.56 -7.67
C THR A 210 2.52 -29.84 -7.51
N HIS A 211 1.62 -30.40 -6.73
CA HIS A 211 0.35 -29.73 -6.43
C HIS A 211 0.54 -28.42 -5.65
N PHE A 212 1.45 -28.38 -4.68
CA PHE A 212 1.81 -27.14 -3.98
C PHE A 212 2.40 -26.10 -4.93
N ARG A 213 3.28 -26.50 -5.86
CA ARG A 213 3.78 -25.64 -6.93
C ARG A 213 2.64 -25.04 -7.75
N ASP A 214 1.66 -25.85 -8.14
CA ASP A 214 0.55 -25.40 -9.00
C ASP A 214 -0.35 -24.39 -8.26
N LEU A 215 -0.61 -24.60 -6.96
CA LEU A 215 -1.29 -23.62 -6.11
C LEU A 215 -0.49 -22.31 -6.01
N THR A 216 0.82 -22.40 -5.83
CA THR A 216 1.70 -21.22 -5.78
C THR A 216 1.68 -20.45 -7.10
N MET A 217 1.75 -21.16 -8.23
CA MET A 217 1.68 -20.54 -9.56
C MET A 217 0.32 -19.89 -9.82
N LYS A 218 -0.77 -20.47 -9.31
CA LYS A 218 -2.12 -19.88 -9.40
C LYS A 218 -2.18 -18.53 -8.67
N ILE A 219 -1.63 -18.44 -7.45
CA ILE A 219 -1.56 -17.18 -6.68
C ILE A 219 -0.69 -16.15 -7.40
N LEU A 220 0.50 -16.55 -7.84
CA LEU A 220 1.40 -15.64 -8.56
C LEU A 220 0.75 -15.08 -9.82
N LYS A 221 0.02 -15.91 -10.58
CA LYS A 221 -0.75 -15.48 -11.75
C LYS A 221 -1.85 -14.49 -11.37
N SER A 222 -2.62 -14.74 -10.31
CA SER A 222 -3.67 -13.84 -9.83
C SER A 222 -3.09 -12.51 -9.31
N ALA A 223 -2.00 -12.56 -8.56
CA ALA A 223 -1.31 -11.37 -8.06
C ALA A 223 -0.74 -10.51 -9.20
N PHE A 224 -0.08 -11.16 -10.18
CA PHE A 224 0.44 -10.48 -11.36
C PHE A 224 -0.67 -9.84 -12.18
N LEU A 225 -1.77 -10.57 -12.43
CA LEU A 225 -2.91 -10.05 -13.19
C LEU A 225 -3.56 -8.86 -12.45
N SER A 226 -3.67 -8.93 -11.13
CA SER A 226 -4.17 -7.83 -10.30
C SER A 226 -3.32 -6.57 -10.45
N GLY A 227 -1.99 -6.71 -10.34
CA GLY A 227 -1.04 -5.61 -10.52
C GLY A 227 -1.11 -5.01 -11.92
N LEU A 228 -1.16 -5.86 -12.95
CA LEU A 228 -1.27 -5.44 -14.35
C LEU A 228 -2.57 -4.66 -14.60
N MET A 229 -3.70 -5.13 -14.07
CA MET A 229 -4.99 -4.45 -14.24
C MET A 229 -5.01 -3.08 -13.55
N LEU A 230 -4.44 -2.97 -12.34
CA LEU A 230 -4.33 -1.69 -11.65
C LEU A 230 -3.45 -0.70 -12.41
N GLU A 231 -2.31 -1.15 -12.93
CA GLU A 231 -1.42 -0.33 -13.76
C GLU A 231 -2.12 0.12 -15.04
N PHE A 232 -2.80 -0.80 -15.70
CA PHE A 232 -3.54 -0.51 -16.94
C PHE A 232 -4.64 0.53 -16.72
N ILE A 233 -5.44 0.42 -15.63
CA ILE A 233 -6.49 1.39 -15.31
C ILE A 233 -5.88 2.76 -14.99
N SER A 234 -4.79 2.79 -14.22
CA SER A 234 -4.08 4.04 -13.91
C SER A 234 -3.55 4.70 -15.18
N MET A 235 -2.92 3.94 -16.08
CA MET A 235 -2.40 4.45 -17.35
C MET A 235 -3.52 4.93 -18.27
N LEU A 236 -4.67 4.24 -18.32
CA LEU A 236 -5.84 4.70 -19.09
C LEU A 236 -6.35 6.04 -18.52
N GLY A 237 -6.44 6.19 -17.20
CA GLY A 237 -6.85 7.44 -16.58
C GLY A 237 -5.89 8.60 -16.89
N ILE A 238 -4.59 8.37 -16.79
CA ILE A 238 -3.55 9.34 -17.15
C ILE A 238 -3.64 9.69 -18.65
N GLY A 239 -3.79 8.68 -19.49
CA GLY A 239 -3.93 8.87 -20.95
C GLY A 239 -5.18 9.67 -21.34
N LEU A 240 -6.31 9.42 -20.65
CA LEU A 240 -7.56 10.15 -20.88
C LEU A 240 -7.42 11.62 -20.50
N ILE A 241 -6.76 11.93 -19.38
CA ILE A 241 -6.47 13.30 -18.94
C ILE A 241 -5.52 13.99 -19.93
N ALA A 242 -4.47 13.30 -20.38
CA ALA A 242 -3.51 13.84 -21.34
C ALA A 242 -4.19 14.13 -22.68
N LEU A 243 -5.07 13.25 -23.15
CA LEU A 243 -5.84 13.42 -24.37
C LEU A 243 -6.79 14.61 -24.26
N GLU A 244 -7.56 14.68 -23.17
CA GLU A 244 -8.49 15.79 -22.91
C GLU A 244 -7.75 17.14 -22.84
N ALA A 245 -6.66 17.22 -22.05
CA ALA A 245 -5.87 18.43 -21.93
C ALA A 245 -5.25 18.86 -23.28
N THR A 246 -4.80 17.91 -24.10
CA THR A 246 -4.25 18.17 -25.41
C THR A 246 -5.33 18.66 -26.38
N LEU A 247 -6.50 18.03 -26.40
CA LEU A 247 -7.64 18.47 -27.24
C LEU A 247 -8.12 19.85 -26.82
N SER A 248 -8.25 20.11 -25.53
CA SER A 248 -8.64 21.42 -24.99
C SER A 248 -7.63 22.51 -25.31
N LEU A 249 -6.34 22.19 -25.41
CA LEU A 249 -5.28 23.13 -25.77
C LEU A 249 -5.21 23.35 -27.29
N VAL A 250 -5.17 22.28 -28.09
CA VAL A 250 -4.80 22.35 -29.52
C VAL A 250 -6.04 22.55 -30.41
N VAL A 251 -7.15 21.86 -30.12
CA VAL A 251 -8.35 21.89 -30.97
C VAL A 251 -9.33 22.96 -30.50
N PHE A 252 -9.64 23.00 -29.22
CA PHE A 252 -10.65 23.90 -28.69
C PHE A 252 -10.11 25.26 -28.24
N HIS A 253 -8.80 25.39 -28.03
CA HIS A 253 -8.13 26.59 -27.52
C HIS A 253 -8.75 27.15 -26.22
N HIS A 254 -9.35 26.29 -25.41
CA HIS A 254 -10.02 26.68 -24.16
C HIS A 254 -9.05 26.87 -22.99
N ILE A 255 -7.86 26.27 -23.05
CA ILE A 255 -6.85 26.34 -21.97
C ILE A 255 -5.49 26.76 -22.51
N ASN A 256 -4.69 27.33 -21.63
CA ASN A 256 -3.30 27.69 -21.93
C ASN A 256 -2.36 26.49 -21.75
N PHE A 257 -1.18 26.53 -22.40
CA PHE A 257 -0.15 25.51 -22.28
C PHE A 257 0.18 25.16 -20.82
N LYS A 258 0.30 26.16 -19.95
CA LYS A 258 0.55 25.97 -18.51
C LYS A 258 -0.52 25.07 -17.85
N ILE A 259 -1.79 25.30 -18.12
CA ILE A 259 -2.91 24.50 -17.55
C ILE A 259 -2.87 23.07 -18.04
N ALA A 260 -2.62 22.86 -19.34
CA ALA A 260 -2.48 21.52 -19.90
C ALA A 260 -1.34 20.73 -19.24
N VAL A 261 -0.19 21.38 -19.06
CA VAL A 261 0.97 20.78 -18.41
C VAL A 261 0.67 20.44 -16.92
N ILE A 262 -0.02 21.33 -16.18
CA ILE A 262 -0.44 21.05 -14.80
C ILE A 262 -1.31 19.81 -14.76
N ALA A 263 -2.31 19.68 -15.63
CA ALA A 263 -3.21 18.55 -15.68
C ALA A 263 -2.46 17.23 -15.94
N ILE A 264 -1.55 17.24 -16.92
CA ILE A 264 -0.77 16.04 -17.31
C ILE A 264 0.20 15.60 -16.21
N ILE A 265 0.88 16.56 -15.53
CA ILE A 265 1.87 16.22 -14.49
C ILE A 265 1.19 15.80 -13.18
N LEU A 266 0.03 16.38 -12.83
CA LEU A 266 -0.71 16.01 -11.63
C LEU A 266 -1.43 14.65 -11.76
N ALA A 267 -1.76 14.21 -12.97
CA ALA A 267 -2.45 12.94 -13.18
C ALA A 267 -1.70 11.73 -12.59
N PRO A 268 -0.40 11.50 -12.85
CA PRO A 268 0.33 10.40 -12.22
C PRO A 268 0.36 10.47 -10.70
N GLU A 269 0.53 11.66 -10.12
CA GLU A 269 0.53 11.84 -8.65
C GLU A 269 -0.83 11.45 -8.03
N PHE A 270 -1.91 11.81 -8.72
CA PHE A 270 -3.27 11.47 -8.33
C PHE A 270 -3.52 9.95 -8.33
N TYR A 271 -3.25 9.29 -9.46
CA TYR A 271 -3.51 7.85 -9.61
C TYR A 271 -2.57 7.00 -8.75
N ASN A 272 -1.29 7.37 -8.62
CA ASN A 272 -0.34 6.66 -7.77
C ASN A 272 -0.73 6.73 -6.29
N ALA A 273 -1.20 7.88 -5.80
CA ALA A 273 -1.66 8.00 -4.42
C ALA A 273 -2.80 7.03 -4.08
N ILE A 274 -3.75 6.81 -5.02
CA ILE A 274 -4.85 5.87 -4.85
C ILE A 274 -4.36 4.41 -4.98
N LYS A 275 -3.47 4.14 -5.93
CA LYS A 275 -2.90 2.79 -6.16
C LYS A 275 -2.09 2.32 -4.95
N ASP A 276 -1.29 3.21 -4.36
CA ASP A 276 -0.47 2.90 -3.17
C ASP A 276 -1.31 2.52 -1.95
N LEU A 277 -2.53 3.06 -1.82
CA LEU A 277 -3.47 2.62 -0.79
C LEU A 277 -3.82 1.14 -0.94
N GLY A 278 -4.03 0.71 -2.17
CA GLY A 278 -4.32 -0.67 -2.46
C GLY A 278 -3.20 -1.61 -1.99
N GLN A 279 -1.95 -1.28 -2.28
CA GLN A 279 -0.80 -2.06 -1.83
C GLN A 279 -0.67 -2.07 -0.29
N ALA A 280 -0.86 -0.91 0.35
CA ALA A 280 -0.81 -0.79 1.81
C ALA A 280 -1.92 -1.59 2.51
N PHE A 281 -3.08 -1.73 1.87
CA PHE A 281 -4.21 -2.50 2.41
C PHE A 281 -3.86 -3.97 2.66
N HIS A 282 -3.09 -4.60 1.79
CA HIS A 282 -2.62 -5.99 2.01
C HIS A 282 -1.76 -6.09 3.27
N THR A 283 -0.86 -5.16 3.45
CA THR A 283 0.00 -5.09 4.63
C THR A 283 -0.83 -4.87 5.91
N GLY A 284 -1.84 -4.02 5.84
CA GLY A 284 -2.79 -3.79 6.93
C GLY A 284 -3.57 -5.06 7.30
N LYS A 285 -4.03 -5.82 6.31
CA LYS A 285 -4.78 -7.08 6.52
C LYS A 285 -3.94 -8.20 7.13
N GLN A 286 -2.66 -8.31 6.80
CA GLN A 286 -1.75 -9.25 7.46
C GLN A 286 -1.60 -8.94 8.96
N SER A 287 -1.54 -7.66 9.31
CA SER A 287 -1.47 -7.22 10.71
C SER A 287 -2.76 -7.44 11.49
N GLU A 288 -3.92 -7.54 10.83
CA GLU A 288 -5.21 -7.87 11.46
C GLU A 288 -5.17 -9.28 12.07
N GLY A 289 -4.62 -10.27 11.36
CA GLY A 289 -4.46 -11.62 11.89
C GLY A 289 -3.58 -11.69 13.16
N ALA A 290 -2.50 -10.91 13.20
CA ALA A 290 -1.67 -10.79 14.41
C ALA A 290 -2.44 -10.13 15.58
N SER A 291 -3.28 -9.14 15.27
CA SER A 291 -4.13 -8.46 16.26
C SER A 291 -5.15 -9.41 16.89
N ASP A 292 -5.77 -10.28 16.08
CA ASP A 292 -6.77 -11.25 16.56
C ASP A 292 -6.14 -12.26 17.54
N ILE A 293 -4.95 -12.76 17.22
CA ILE A 293 -4.21 -13.67 18.12
C ILE A 293 -3.90 -13.01 19.47
N ILE A 294 -3.48 -11.75 19.48
CA ILE A 294 -3.20 -11.02 20.72
C ILE A 294 -4.47 -10.74 21.51
N PHE A 295 -5.57 -10.41 20.82
CA PHE A 295 -6.85 -10.15 21.46
C PHE A 295 -7.40 -11.42 22.14
N ASP A 296 -7.36 -12.55 21.47
CA ASP A 296 -7.77 -13.85 22.01
C ASP A 296 -6.90 -14.24 23.21
N PHE A 297 -5.59 -13.99 23.14
CA PHE A 297 -4.68 -14.25 24.25
C PHE A 297 -4.95 -13.37 25.48
N LEU A 298 -5.33 -12.11 25.32
CA LEU A 298 -5.61 -11.19 26.43
C LEU A 298 -6.99 -11.41 27.06
N ASN A 299 -7.91 -12.05 26.35
CA ASN A 299 -9.29 -12.34 26.83
C ASN A 299 -9.41 -13.73 27.50
N ASN A 300 -8.45 -14.65 27.27
CA ASN A 300 -8.35 -15.97 27.89
C ASN A 300 -7.38 -15.95 29.09
#